data_21626ccecd6b7b48f4e1117a43f44312
#
_entry.id   21626ccecd6b7b48f4e1117a43f44312
#
_cell.length_a   1.000
_cell.length_b   1.000
_cell.length_c   1.000
_cell.angle_alpha   90.00
_cell.angle_beta   90.00
_cell.angle_gamma   90.00
#
_symmetry.space_group_name_H-M   'P 1'
#
loop_
_entity.id
_entity.type
_entity.pdbx_description
1 polymer ?
#
loop_
_entity_poly.entity_id
_entity_poly.type
_entity_poly.pdbx_seq_one_letter_code
_entity_poly.pdbx_strand_id
1 'polypeptide(L)'
;MHCLEPKDYYKINNMLEASFKTPTFAFSVVNHVIPGSVYVNDMMSPSSGFLRIGAGDYYVFGQGNDEVFNNFIYRYFVKNVYGKEKRFTVFTPSTDWETVFDETFKTYVKKMTRSKYRFLSSKVHSTHSLSNLYELKDFNADSLKKSENFNESYIVEYWGSENNFLKNGLGVCLIHKEKIIAECVSIFHSGTIAEIDIVTNPNYRGQGLGKIVGQAFINKCFEKNVMPAWDCDKNNKASKALANKLGFSNEEDYALYVLK
;
A
#
# COMPACT_ATOMS: atom_id res chain seq x y z
N MET A 1 -2.01 -7.58 -26.39
CA MET A 1 -1.69 -7.06 -25.06
C MET A 1 -0.90 -5.78 -25.21
N HIS A 2 -1.30 -4.74 -24.53
CA HIS A 2 -0.81 -3.41 -24.75
C HIS A 2 -0.31 -2.82 -23.45
N CYS A 3 0.85 -2.19 -23.47
CA CYS A 3 1.29 -1.35 -22.35
C CYS A 3 0.74 0.05 -22.62
N LEU A 4 -0.07 0.57 -21.68
CA LEU A 4 -0.58 1.92 -21.80
C LEU A 4 0.54 2.93 -21.59
N GLU A 5 0.50 4.02 -22.35
CA GLU A 5 1.31 5.20 -22.05
C GLU A 5 0.71 5.93 -20.83
N PRO A 6 1.53 6.64 -20.03
CA PRO A 6 1.02 7.35 -18.85
C PRO A 6 -0.18 8.26 -19.13
N LYS A 7 -0.18 8.97 -20.26
CA LYS A 7 -1.30 9.84 -20.65
C LYS A 7 -2.64 9.12 -20.84
N ASP A 8 -2.60 7.77 -21.02
CA ASP A 8 -3.77 6.92 -21.26
C ASP A 8 -4.25 6.17 -20.00
N TYR A 9 -3.61 6.36 -18.84
CA TYR A 9 -3.98 5.67 -17.60
C TYR A 9 -5.40 5.99 -17.13
N TYR A 10 -5.94 7.14 -17.48
CA TYR A 10 -7.33 7.52 -17.16
C TYR A 10 -8.36 6.51 -17.69
N LYS A 11 -8.03 5.73 -18.74
CA LYS A 11 -8.94 4.72 -19.35
C LYS A 11 -9.32 3.59 -18.40
N ILE A 12 -8.52 3.36 -17.36
CA ILE A 12 -8.77 2.30 -16.38
C ILE A 12 -9.34 2.80 -15.05
N ASN A 13 -9.56 4.11 -14.87
CA ASN A 13 -10.04 4.67 -13.60
C ASN A 13 -11.32 3.99 -13.11
N ASN A 14 -12.34 3.86 -13.97
CA ASN A 14 -13.60 3.22 -13.61
C ASN A 14 -13.41 1.75 -13.16
N MET A 15 -12.45 1.04 -13.74
CA MET A 15 -12.15 -0.34 -13.36
C MET A 15 -11.48 -0.41 -11.98
N LEU A 16 -10.61 0.56 -11.66
CA LEU A 16 -9.98 0.66 -10.33
C LEU A 16 -10.99 1.06 -9.26
N GLU A 17 -11.89 1.99 -9.56
CA GLU A 17 -12.92 2.48 -8.65
C GLU A 17 -14.03 1.46 -8.39
N ALA A 18 -14.22 0.49 -9.29
CA ALA A 18 -15.24 -0.55 -9.17
C ALA A 18 -15.05 -1.49 -7.96
N SER A 19 -13.87 -1.52 -7.35
CA SER A 19 -13.57 -2.40 -6.21
C SER A 19 -12.96 -1.63 -5.03
N PHE A 20 -13.56 -1.80 -3.86
CA PHE A 20 -12.94 -1.33 -2.60
C PHE A 20 -11.59 -2.03 -2.32
N LYS A 21 -11.39 -3.23 -2.88
CA LYS A 21 -10.16 -4.02 -2.72
C LYS A 21 -8.98 -3.50 -3.54
N THR A 22 -9.21 -2.55 -4.45
CA THR A 22 -8.13 -1.93 -5.24
C THR A 22 -7.08 -1.35 -4.31
N PRO A 23 -5.79 -1.76 -4.44
CA PRO A 23 -4.73 -1.28 -3.57
C PRO A 23 -4.40 0.19 -3.88
N THR A 24 -3.97 0.93 -2.87
CA THR A 24 -3.65 2.36 -3.00
C THR A 24 -2.57 2.63 -4.03
N PHE A 25 -1.58 1.74 -4.18
CA PHE A 25 -0.52 1.92 -5.19
C PHE A 25 -1.06 1.94 -6.62
N ALA A 26 -2.17 1.24 -6.91
CA ALA A 26 -2.76 1.29 -8.25
C ALA A 26 -3.23 2.73 -8.59
N PHE A 27 -3.90 3.39 -7.65
CA PHE A 27 -4.27 4.81 -7.79
C PHE A 27 -3.03 5.72 -7.80
N SER A 28 -1.99 5.38 -7.04
CA SER A 28 -0.74 6.15 -7.04
C SER A 28 -0.05 6.14 -8.39
N VAL A 29 -0.09 5.01 -9.11
CA VAL A 29 0.45 4.90 -10.48
C VAL A 29 -0.37 5.68 -11.47
N VAL A 30 -1.70 5.52 -11.49
CA VAL A 30 -2.55 6.19 -12.49
C VAL A 30 -2.61 7.71 -12.28
N ASN A 31 -2.40 8.18 -11.06
CA ASN A 31 -2.30 9.60 -10.71
C ASN A 31 -0.86 10.14 -10.81
N HIS A 32 0.07 9.36 -11.36
CA HIS A 32 1.47 9.73 -11.59
C HIS A 32 2.24 10.14 -10.31
N VAL A 33 1.83 9.65 -9.14
CA VAL A 33 2.53 9.91 -7.87
C VAL A 33 3.74 9.00 -7.73
N ILE A 34 3.63 7.72 -8.15
CA ILE A 34 4.76 6.78 -8.16
C ILE A 34 4.92 6.16 -9.55
N PRO A 35 6.14 5.71 -9.91
CA PRO A 35 6.37 5.02 -11.18
C PRO A 35 5.70 3.64 -11.20
N GLY A 36 5.13 3.28 -12.34
CA GLY A 36 4.53 1.97 -12.57
C GLY A 36 4.25 1.73 -14.05
N SER A 37 3.78 0.53 -14.38
CA SER A 37 3.38 0.16 -15.74
C SER A 37 2.01 -0.50 -15.73
N VAL A 38 1.19 -0.18 -16.72
CA VAL A 38 -0.17 -0.70 -16.88
C VAL A 38 -0.28 -1.44 -18.21
N TYR A 39 -0.68 -2.70 -18.15
CA TYR A 39 -0.94 -3.55 -19.29
C TYR A 39 -2.43 -3.84 -19.38
N VAL A 40 -3.00 -3.80 -20.57
CA VAL A 40 -4.43 -4.06 -20.83
C VAL A 40 -4.61 -5.01 -22.00
N ASN A 41 -5.76 -5.66 -22.05
CA ASN A 41 -6.14 -6.53 -23.15
C ASN A 41 -6.48 -5.73 -24.43
N ASP A 42 -7.11 -4.57 -24.29
CA ASP A 42 -7.46 -3.66 -25.40
C ASP A 42 -7.12 -2.21 -25.05
N MET A 43 -6.56 -1.45 -26.00
CA MET A 43 -6.15 -0.05 -25.80
C MET A 43 -7.31 0.95 -25.81
N MET A 44 -8.36 0.64 -26.55
CA MET A 44 -9.49 1.56 -26.73
C MET A 44 -10.57 1.33 -25.69
N SER A 45 -10.83 0.06 -25.37
CA SER A 45 -11.86 -0.36 -24.41
C SER A 45 -11.32 -1.47 -23.49
N PRO A 46 -10.45 -1.12 -22.52
CA PRO A 46 -9.92 -2.11 -21.59
C PRO A 46 -11.03 -2.81 -20.79
N SER A 47 -10.96 -4.12 -20.70
CA SER A 47 -11.84 -4.92 -19.83
C SER A 47 -11.06 -5.77 -18.83
N SER A 48 -9.78 -6.02 -19.09
CA SER A 48 -8.85 -6.72 -18.18
C SER A 48 -7.52 -6.01 -18.15
N GLY A 49 -6.90 -5.92 -16.98
CA GLY A 49 -5.63 -5.23 -16.81
C GLY A 49 -4.72 -5.83 -15.76
N PHE A 50 -3.44 -5.50 -15.89
CA PHE A 50 -2.35 -5.90 -15.01
C PHE A 50 -1.42 -4.71 -14.79
N LEU A 51 -1.33 -4.26 -13.54
CA LEU A 51 -0.52 -3.12 -13.14
C LEU A 51 0.65 -3.61 -12.27
N ARG A 52 1.82 -2.99 -12.41
CA ARG A 52 3.00 -3.28 -11.60
C ARG A 52 3.70 -2.01 -11.12
N ILE A 53 4.37 -2.13 -9.97
CA ILE A 53 5.35 -1.15 -9.48
C ILE A 53 6.74 -1.79 -9.29
N GLY A 54 7.77 -0.96 -9.09
CA GLY A 54 9.16 -1.41 -8.93
C GLY A 54 9.40 -2.30 -7.72
N ALA A 55 8.61 -2.12 -6.66
CA ALA A 55 8.69 -2.91 -5.42
C ALA A 55 8.29 -4.39 -5.57
N GLY A 56 7.86 -4.83 -6.76
CA GLY A 56 7.39 -6.20 -6.99
C GLY A 56 5.96 -6.45 -6.52
N ASP A 57 5.18 -5.38 -6.34
CA ASP A 57 3.74 -5.47 -6.14
C ASP A 57 3.01 -5.30 -7.47
N TYR A 58 2.00 -6.12 -7.66
CA TYR A 58 1.20 -6.25 -8.87
C TYR A 58 -0.28 -6.23 -8.51
N TYR A 59 -1.09 -5.69 -9.40
CA TYR A 59 -2.55 -5.71 -9.28
C TYR A 59 -3.18 -6.15 -10.59
N VAL A 60 -4.05 -7.15 -10.54
CA VAL A 60 -4.92 -7.53 -11.64
C VAL A 60 -6.29 -6.88 -11.44
N PHE A 61 -6.95 -6.44 -12.51
CA PHE A 61 -8.23 -5.74 -12.42
C PHE A 61 -9.11 -6.01 -13.63
N GLY A 62 -10.41 -5.71 -13.50
CA GLY A 62 -11.41 -6.03 -14.50
C GLY A 62 -11.73 -7.52 -14.53
N GLN A 63 -12.00 -8.06 -15.74
CA GLN A 63 -12.47 -9.43 -15.93
C GLN A 63 -11.31 -10.43 -15.85
N GLY A 64 -11.46 -11.50 -15.05
CA GLY A 64 -10.49 -12.60 -14.93
C GLY A 64 -10.69 -13.73 -15.94
N ASN A 65 -11.71 -13.70 -16.78
CA ASN A 65 -12.05 -14.78 -17.73
C ASN A 65 -11.47 -14.60 -19.15
N ASP A 66 -10.59 -13.64 -19.36
CA ASP A 66 -9.87 -13.46 -20.63
C ASP A 66 -8.64 -14.39 -20.66
N GLU A 67 -8.80 -15.58 -21.23
CA GLU A 67 -7.72 -16.58 -21.31
C GLU A 67 -6.47 -16.06 -22.05
N VAL A 68 -6.64 -15.23 -23.06
CA VAL A 68 -5.52 -14.68 -23.83
C VAL A 68 -4.74 -13.71 -22.95
N PHE A 69 -5.42 -12.90 -22.15
CA PHE A 69 -4.80 -12.01 -21.18
C PHE A 69 -4.14 -12.76 -20.02
N ASN A 70 -4.79 -13.80 -19.50
CA ASN A 70 -4.26 -14.65 -18.44
C ASN A 70 -2.96 -15.35 -18.88
N ASN A 71 -2.91 -15.85 -20.13
CA ASN A 71 -1.69 -16.41 -20.72
C ASN A 71 -0.59 -15.35 -20.89
N PHE A 72 -0.94 -14.09 -21.16
CA PHE A 72 0.04 -13.00 -21.18
C PHE A 72 0.65 -12.79 -19.79
N ILE A 73 -0.15 -12.72 -18.73
CA ILE A 73 0.34 -12.57 -17.34
C ILE A 73 1.28 -13.72 -16.99
N TYR A 74 0.93 -14.97 -17.34
CA TYR A 74 1.79 -16.13 -17.08
C TYR A 74 3.13 -16.01 -17.82
N ARG A 75 3.12 -15.67 -19.12
CA ARG A 75 4.36 -15.46 -19.90
C ARG A 75 5.18 -14.30 -19.33
N TYR A 76 4.52 -13.24 -18.91
CA TYR A 76 5.19 -12.12 -18.24
C TYR A 76 5.91 -12.59 -16.98
N PHE A 77 5.22 -13.35 -16.12
CA PHE A 77 5.78 -13.95 -14.92
C PHE A 77 7.02 -14.80 -15.23
N VAL A 78 6.89 -15.77 -16.14
CA VAL A 78 8.02 -16.66 -16.51
C VAL A 78 9.21 -15.88 -17.06
N LYS A 79 8.95 -14.88 -17.90
CA LYS A 79 10.01 -14.09 -18.54
C LYS A 79 10.69 -13.12 -17.59
N ASN A 80 9.95 -12.45 -16.70
CA ASN A 80 10.43 -11.27 -15.99
C ASN A 80 10.58 -11.48 -14.49
N VAL A 81 9.90 -12.46 -13.90
CA VAL A 81 9.82 -12.65 -12.44
C VAL A 81 10.47 -13.95 -11.99
N TYR A 82 10.07 -15.07 -12.58
CA TYR A 82 10.51 -16.39 -12.14
C TYR A 82 12.02 -16.55 -12.20
N GLY A 83 12.61 -16.84 -11.03
CA GLY A 83 14.07 -16.97 -10.88
C GLY A 83 14.88 -15.67 -11.00
N LYS A 84 14.22 -14.51 -11.14
CA LYS A 84 14.87 -13.21 -11.34
C LYS A 84 14.54 -12.20 -10.26
N GLU A 85 13.29 -12.12 -9.84
CA GLU A 85 12.85 -11.19 -8.81
C GLU A 85 12.70 -11.89 -7.46
N LYS A 86 12.97 -11.16 -6.40
CA LYS A 86 12.81 -11.65 -5.00
C LYS A 86 11.37 -11.53 -4.54
N ARG A 87 10.55 -10.68 -5.18
CA ARG A 87 9.18 -10.40 -4.77
C ARG A 87 8.23 -10.43 -5.97
N PHE A 88 7.13 -11.11 -5.77
CA PHE A 88 5.98 -11.10 -6.65
C PHE A 88 4.74 -11.19 -5.77
N THR A 89 4.14 -10.04 -5.48
CA THR A 89 2.94 -9.93 -4.66
C THR A 89 1.80 -9.46 -5.54
N VAL A 90 0.84 -10.32 -5.84
CA VAL A 90 -0.28 -10.02 -6.72
C VAL A 90 -1.56 -9.84 -5.91
N PHE A 91 -2.15 -8.68 -6.00
CA PHE A 91 -3.43 -8.33 -5.40
C PHE A 91 -4.56 -8.68 -6.35
N THR A 92 -5.59 -9.37 -5.86
CA THR A 92 -6.72 -9.82 -6.67
C THR A 92 -8.04 -9.23 -6.16
N PRO A 93 -8.87 -8.61 -7.04
CA PRO A 93 -10.11 -7.96 -6.61
C PRO A 93 -11.30 -8.91 -6.51
N SER A 94 -11.26 -10.07 -7.17
CA SER A 94 -12.42 -10.95 -7.36
C SER A 94 -12.04 -12.43 -7.35
N THR A 95 -13.05 -13.28 -7.15
CA THR A 95 -12.92 -14.75 -7.20
C THR A 95 -12.48 -15.27 -8.56
N ASP A 96 -12.86 -14.60 -9.65
CA ASP A 96 -12.42 -15.00 -11.00
C ASP A 96 -10.90 -14.91 -11.11
N TRP A 97 -10.31 -13.80 -10.65
CA TRP A 97 -8.86 -13.66 -10.59
C TRP A 97 -8.22 -14.64 -9.60
N GLU A 98 -8.86 -14.91 -8.46
CA GLU A 98 -8.36 -15.92 -7.53
C GLU A 98 -8.28 -17.29 -8.19
N THR A 99 -9.29 -17.69 -8.98
CA THR A 99 -9.29 -18.94 -9.74
C THR A 99 -8.12 -19.01 -10.71
N VAL A 100 -7.83 -17.94 -11.44
CA VAL A 100 -6.68 -17.87 -12.35
C VAL A 100 -5.36 -18.16 -11.61
N PHE A 101 -5.15 -17.55 -10.43
CA PHE A 101 -3.93 -17.75 -9.68
C PHE A 101 -3.87 -19.11 -8.98
N ASP A 102 -4.98 -19.60 -8.47
CA ASP A 102 -5.09 -20.93 -7.83
C ASP A 102 -4.87 -22.08 -8.83
N GLU A 103 -5.19 -21.91 -10.10
CA GLU A 103 -5.01 -22.93 -11.14
C GLU A 103 -3.66 -22.77 -11.88
N THR A 104 -3.39 -21.58 -12.41
CA THR A 104 -2.24 -21.37 -13.31
C THR A 104 -0.92 -21.19 -12.55
N PHE A 105 -0.95 -20.56 -11.38
CA PHE A 105 0.26 -20.18 -10.64
C PHE A 105 0.53 -21.01 -9.38
N LYS A 106 -0.32 -21.99 -9.04
CA LYS A 106 -0.30 -22.77 -7.78
C LYS A 106 1.07 -23.34 -7.38
N THR A 107 1.91 -23.68 -8.36
CA THR A 107 3.24 -24.23 -8.10
C THR A 107 4.24 -23.16 -7.69
N TYR A 108 4.02 -21.92 -8.05
CA TYR A 108 4.96 -20.81 -7.87
C TYR A 108 4.58 -19.89 -6.72
N VAL A 109 3.28 -19.77 -6.42
CA VAL A 109 2.78 -18.81 -5.43
C VAL A 109 2.01 -19.49 -4.31
N LYS A 110 1.93 -18.81 -3.17
CA LYS A 110 1.02 -19.15 -2.07
C LYS A 110 0.00 -18.01 -1.88
N LYS A 111 -1.23 -18.41 -1.56
CA LYS A 111 -2.32 -17.51 -1.23
C LYS A 111 -2.18 -16.99 0.19
N MET A 112 -2.38 -15.70 0.38
CA MET A 112 -2.47 -15.03 1.67
C MET A 112 -3.75 -14.21 1.73
N THR A 113 -4.20 -13.88 2.93
CA THR A 113 -5.38 -13.02 3.14
C THR A 113 -4.95 -11.75 3.86
N ARG A 114 -5.39 -10.62 3.33
CA ARG A 114 -5.27 -9.32 3.97
C ARG A 114 -6.64 -8.78 4.33
N SER A 115 -6.67 -7.84 5.26
CA SER A 115 -7.87 -7.10 5.67
C SER A 115 -7.67 -5.63 5.37
N LYS A 116 -8.57 -5.06 4.58
CA LYS A 116 -8.64 -3.63 4.26
C LYS A 116 -9.73 -2.97 5.08
N TYR A 117 -9.46 -1.77 5.58
CA TYR A 117 -10.34 -1.05 6.50
C TYR A 117 -10.82 0.25 5.91
N ARG A 118 -12.04 0.66 6.33
CA ARG A 118 -12.56 2.02 6.09
C ARG A 118 -12.30 2.89 7.31
N PHE A 119 -11.90 4.12 7.09
CA PHE A 119 -11.81 5.11 8.16
C PHE A 119 -13.20 5.67 8.47
N LEU A 120 -13.60 5.64 9.75
CA LEU A 120 -14.86 6.19 10.24
C LEU A 120 -14.57 7.32 11.22
N SER A 121 -14.76 8.56 10.79
CA SER A 121 -14.41 9.79 11.53
C SER A 121 -15.02 9.94 12.92
N SER A 122 -16.10 9.23 13.25
CA SER A 122 -16.82 9.33 14.52
C SER A 122 -16.06 8.82 15.75
N LYS A 123 -14.89 8.20 15.56
CA LYS A 123 -14.08 7.59 16.65
C LYS A 123 -12.76 8.32 16.92
N VAL A 124 -12.52 9.47 16.33
CA VAL A 124 -11.31 10.26 16.59
C VAL A 124 -11.43 10.88 17.98
N HIS A 125 -10.88 10.18 18.98
CA HIS A 125 -10.89 10.63 20.38
C HIS A 125 -9.55 11.22 20.77
N SER A 126 -9.66 12.42 21.35
CA SER A 126 -8.75 13.13 22.25
C SER A 126 -7.26 12.83 22.12
N THR A 127 -6.52 13.87 21.88
CA THR A 127 -5.08 13.98 22.11
C THR A 127 -4.73 13.39 23.49
N HIS A 128 -4.11 12.21 23.50
CA HIS A 128 -3.37 11.81 24.69
C HIS A 128 -2.30 12.86 24.95
N SER A 129 -2.21 13.37 26.17
CA SER A 129 -1.10 14.24 26.54
C SER A 129 0.21 13.46 26.33
N LEU A 130 0.97 13.90 25.35
CA LEU A 130 2.29 13.33 25.11
C LEU A 130 3.15 13.66 26.34
N SER A 131 3.82 12.66 26.90
CA SER A 131 4.81 12.92 27.95
C SER A 131 5.89 13.87 27.42
N ASN A 132 6.33 14.82 28.25
CA ASN A 132 7.42 15.74 27.93
C ASN A 132 8.75 15.03 27.59
N LEU A 133 8.83 13.72 27.77
CA LEU A 133 9.98 12.89 27.38
C LEU A 133 10.04 12.62 25.88
N TYR A 134 8.94 12.80 25.16
CA TYR A 134 8.82 12.46 23.76
C TYR A 134 8.55 13.71 22.90
N GLU A 135 9.17 13.79 21.77
CA GLU A 135 8.96 14.86 20.79
C GLU A 135 8.32 14.29 19.53
N LEU A 136 7.15 14.83 19.16
CA LEU A 136 6.48 14.51 17.90
C LEU A 136 7.01 15.44 16.80
N LYS A 137 7.49 14.87 15.70
CA LYS A 137 8.01 15.62 14.55
C LYS A 137 7.42 15.11 13.24
N ASP A 138 7.42 16.00 12.24
CA ASP A 138 7.24 15.60 10.85
C ASP A 138 8.39 14.71 10.39
N PHE A 139 8.04 13.66 9.63
CA PHE A 139 9.04 12.80 9.01
C PHE A 139 9.62 13.52 7.78
N ASN A 140 10.86 13.91 7.87
CA ASN A 140 11.59 14.71 6.88
C ASN A 140 12.91 14.05 6.46
N ALA A 141 13.75 14.74 5.71
CA ALA A 141 15.04 14.22 5.26
C ALA A 141 15.98 13.81 6.44
N ASP A 142 15.93 14.50 7.57
CA ASP A 142 16.72 14.12 8.75
C ASP A 142 16.15 12.86 9.42
N SER A 143 14.82 12.75 9.50
CA SER A 143 14.15 11.55 10.00
C SER A 143 14.46 10.33 9.13
N LEU A 144 14.44 10.50 7.80
CA LEU A 144 14.74 9.46 6.84
C LEU A 144 16.16 8.90 7.03
N LYS A 145 17.15 9.75 7.26
CA LYS A 145 18.53 9.32 7.54
C LYS A 145 18.69 8.60 8.88
N LYS A 146 17.82 8.88 9.85
CA LYS A 146 17.86 8.31 11.20
C LYS A 146 16.96 7.08 11.37
N SER A 147 16.00 6.87 10.45
CA SER A 147 15.06 5.76 10.52
C SER A 147 15.76 4.44 10.19
N GLU A 148 15.55 3.45 11.06
CA GLU A 148 15.98 2.08 10.81
C GLU A 148 14.97 1.33 9.92
N ASN A 149 13.69 1.72 9.93
CA ASN A 149 12.62 1.02 9.22
C ASN A 149 12.24 1.71 7.90
N PHE A 150 12.02 3.03 7.93
CA PHE A 150 11.63 3.82 6.75
C PHE A 150 12.81 4.61 6.21
N ASN A 151 13.93 3.92 6.01
CA ASN A 151 15.17 4.47 5.50
C ASN A 151 15.13 4.69 3.97
N GLU A 152 16.24 5.18 3.41
CA GLU A 152 16.39 5.45 1.98
C GLU A 152 16.00 4.24 1.12
N SER A 153 16.47 3.04 1.47
CA SER A 153 16.19 1.82 0.70
C SER A 153 14.68 1.53 0.61
N TYR A 154 13.99 1.63 1.76
CA TYR A 154 12.54 1.48 1.81
C TYR A 154 11.83 2.54 0.95
N ILE A 155 12.23 3.80 1.10
CA ILE A 155 11.60 4.89 0.35
C ILE A 155 11.82 4.74 -1.16
N VAL A 156 13.04 4.41 -1.58
CA VAL A 156 13.34 4.20 -3.01
C VAL A 156 12.56 3.02 -3.57
N GLU A 157 12.41 1.93 -2.81
CA GLU A 157 11.65 0.74 -3.22
C GLU A 157 10.19 1.09 -3.57
N TYR A 158 9.48 1.83 -2.70
CA TYR A 158 8.05 2.11 -2.87
C TYR A 158 7.75 3.41 -3.61
N TRP A 159 8.61 4.41 -3.49
CA TRP A 159 8.39 5.75 -4.03
C TRP A 159 9.23 6.08 -5.28
N GLY A 160 10.19 5.22 -5.61
CA GLY A 160 11.13 5.41 -6.71
C GLY A 160 12.27 6.39 -6.41
N SER A 161 12.10 7.33 -5.48
CA SER A 161 13.16 8.23 -5.00
C SER A 161 12.78 8.92 -3.68
N GLU A 162 13.80 9.32 -2.89
CA GLU A 162 13.61 10.15 -1.70
C GLU A 162 12.92 11.49 -2.02
N ASN A 163 13.34 12.15 -3.09
CA ASN A 163 12.77 13.44 -3.49
C ASN A 163 11.26 13.32 -3.78
N ASN A 164 10.83 12.22 -4.38
CA ASN A 164 9.41 11.99 -4.63
C ASN A 164 8.64 11.83 -3.31
N PHE A 165 9.15 11.02 -2.37
CA PHE A 165 8.54 10.87 -1.05
C PHE A 165 8.50 12.18 -0.28
N LEU A 166 9.61 12.92 -0.20
CA LEU A 166 9.69 14.18 0.53
C LEU A 166 8.74 15.25 -0.02
N LYS A 167 8.45 15.19 -1.31
CA LYS A 167 7.51 16.11 -1.97
C LYS A 167 6.06 15.70 -1.80
N ASN A 168 5.74 14.42 -1.97
CA ASN A 168 4.38 13.91 -2.12
C ASN A 168 3.95 12.98 -0.99
N GLY A 169 4.86 12.44 -0.20
CA GLY A 169 4.57 11.55 0.91
C GLY A 169 4.16 12.31 2.18
N LEU A 170 3.62 11.55 3.12
CA LEU A 170 3.28 12.02 4.46
C LEU A 170 4.02 11.17 5.48
N GLY A 171 4.41 11.78 6.60
CA GLY A 171 5.01 11.03 7.68
C GLY A 171 5.15 11.84 8.95
N VAL A 172 5.18 11.12 10.09
CA VAL A 172 5.42 11.65 11.43
C VAL A 172 6.24 10.65 12.22
N CYS A 173 7.02 11.14 13.19
CA CYS A 173 7.80 10.28 14.07
C CYS A 173 7.81 10.82 15.50
N LEU A 174 7.95 9.91 16.46
CA LEU A 174 8.21 10.21 17.86
C LEU A 174 9.69 9.99 18.16
N ILE A 175 10.30 10.99 18.80
CA ILE A 175 11.71 11.00 19.17
C ILE A 175 11.84 10.96 20.69
N HIS A 176 12.73 10.10 21.19
CA HIS A 176 13.19 10.06 22.58
C HIS A 176 14.72 9.95 22.59
N LYS A 177 15.38 10.88 23.31
CA LYS A 177 16.85 10.92 23.40
C LYS A 177 17.52 10.80 22.02
N GLU A 178 17.06 11.64 21.07
CA GLU A 178 17.53 11.71 19.68
C GLU A 178 17.25 10.48 18.79
N LYS A 179 16.63 9.43 19.33
CA LYS A 179 16.27 8.22 18.57
C LYS A 179 14.81 8.23 18.18
N ILE A 180 14.51 7.77 16.97
CA ILE A 180 13.14 7.50 16.53
C ILE A 180 12.67 6.25 17.25
N ILE A 181 11.56 6.36 18.01
CA ILE A 181 10.97 5.27 18.81
C ILE A 181 9.64 4.77 18.27
N ALA A 182 8.95 5.60 17.51
CA ALA A 182 7.77 5.21 16.73
C ALA A 182 7.68 6.12 15.50
N GLU A 183 7.23 5.58 14.40
CA GLU A 183 7.14 6.28 13.13
C GLU A 183 5.97 5.77 12.31
N CYS A 184 5.37 6.66 11.54
CA CYS A 184 4.25 6.38 10.66
C CYS A 184 4.43 7.18 9.37
N VAL A 185 4.44 6.48 8.24
CA VAL A 185 4.59 7.09 6.92
C VAL A 185 3.49 6.60 5.97
N SER A 186 3.25 7.33 4.89
CA SER A 186 2.48 6.79 3.78
C SER A 186 3.37 5.82 2.98
N ILE A 187 3.06 4.52 2.99
CA ILE A 187 3.71 3.58 2.06
C ILE A 187 3.33 3.93 0.63
N PHE A 188 2.06 4.32 0.41
CA PHE A 188 1.53 4.81 -0.86
C PHE A 188 0.67 6.05 -0.65
N HIS A 189 0.64 6.91 -1.66
CA HIS A 189 -0.20 8.10 -1.69
C HIS A 189 -0.74 8.33 -3.10
N SER A 190 -2.05 8.40 -3.25
CA SER A 190 -2.69 8.54 -4.56
C SER A 190 -3.06 9.99 -4.93
N GLY A 191 -2.73 10.95 -4.08
CA GLY A 191 -3.26 12.33 -4.14
C GLY A 191 -4.49 12.53 -3.26
N THR A 192 -5.34 11.53 -3.12
CA THR A 192 -6.57 11.58 -2.30
C THR A 192 -6.59 10.56 -1.15
N ILE A 193 -5.76 9.54 -1.22
CA ILE A 193 -5.66 8.46 -0.22
C ILE A 193 -4.19 8.29 0.18
N ALA A 194 -3.91 8.16 1.48
CA ALA A 194 -2.59 7.82 2.02
C ALA A 194 -2.70 6.51 2.82
N GLU A 195 -2.01 5.47 2.36
CA GLU A 195 -1.96 4.18 3.04
C GLU A 195 -0.87 4.18 4.11
N ILE A 196 -1.26 3.80 5.31
CA ILE A 196 -0.41 3.85 6.50
C ILE A 196 0.55 2.67 6.54
N ASP A 197 1.85 2.95 6.74
CA ASP A 197 2.81 2.01 7.32
C ASP A 197 3.33 2.58 8.65
N ILE A 198 3.32 1.74 9.70
CA ILE A 198 3.56 2.20 11.07
C ILE A 198 4.40 1.19 11.86
N VAL A 199 5.43 1.70 12.51
CA VAL A 199 6.32 0.90 13.34
C VAL A 199 6.54 1.56 14.70
N THR A 200 6.60 0.73 15.74
CA THR A 200 7.05 1.12 17.09
C THR A 200 8.24 0.24 17.48
N ASN A 201 9.33 0.87 17.87
CA ASN A 201 10.54 0.19 18.33
C ASN A 201 10.17 -0.86 19.42
N PRO A 202 10.66 -2.10 19.32
CA PRO A 202 10.30 -3.19 20.25
C PRO A 202 10.40 -2.82 21.72
N ASN A 203 11.43 -2.06 22.12
CA ASN A 203 11.68 -1.66 23.51
C ASN A 203 10.67 -0.62 24.04
N TYR A 204 9.86 -0.03 23.14
CA TYR A 204 8.86 0.99 23.48
C TYR A 204 7.42 0.54 23.20
N ARG A 205 7.22 -0.73 22.86
CA ARG A 205 5.88 -1.30 22.65
C ARG A 205 5.09 -1.38 23.96
N GLY A 206 3.77 -1.48 23.86
CA GLY A 206 2.87 -1.53 25.02
C GLY A 206 2.58 -0.19 25.69
N GLN A 207 3.27 0.90 25.31
CA GLN A 207 3.13 2.23 25.91
C GLN A 207 2.14 3.15 25.15
N GLY A 208 1.42 2.64 24.16
CA GLY A 208 0.45 3.42 23.38
C GLY A 208 1.06 4.31 22.29
N LEU A 209 2.38 4.28 22.08
CA LEU A 209 3.08 5.20 21.16
C LEU A 209 2.61 5.01 19.71
N GLY A 210 2.32 3.78 19.28
CA GLY A 210 1.75 3.53 17.95
C GLY A 210 0.41 4.23 17.73
N LYS A 211 -0.42 4.36 18.79
CA LYS A 211 -1.67 5.12 18.70
C LYS A 211 -1.39 6.61 18.57
N ILE A 212 -0.41 7.14 19.27
CA ILE A 212 -0.04 8.57 19.24
C ILE A 212 0.45 8.94 17.82
N VAL A 213 1.43 8.21 17.29
CA VAL A 213 1.98 8.52 15.97
C VAL A 213 0.99 8.25 14.83
N GLY A 214 0.15 7.20 14.95
CA GLY A 214 -0.93 6.94 13.99
C GLY A 214 -1.99 8.03 14.00
N GLN A 215 -2.39 8.54 15.17
CA GLN A 215 -3.32 9.67 15.27
C GLN A 215 -2.74 10.96 14.68
N ALA A 216 -1.47 11.24 14.93
CA ALA A 216 -0.78 12.41 14.36
C ALA A 216 -0.73 12.31 12.82
N PHE A 217 -0.46 11.13 12.27
CA PHE A 217 -0.51 10.89 10.84
C PHE A 217 -1.90 11.12 10.24
N ILE A 218 -2.96 10.61 10.90
CA ILE A 218 -4.35 10.81 10.48
C ILE A 218 -4.71 12.30 10.47
N ASN A 219 -4.33 13.05 11.50
CA ASN A 219 -4.55 14.49 11.55
C ASN A 219 -3.86 15.19 10.36
N LYS A 220 -2.61 14.81 10.06
CA LYS A 220 -1.86 15.32 8.92
C LYS A 220 -2.52 14.99 7.58
N CYS A 221 -3.13 13.82 7.44
CA CYS A 221 -3.94 13.49 6.28
C CYS A 221 -5.11 14.47 6.11
N PHE A 222 -5.84 14.77 7.17
CA PHE A 222 -6.97 15.71 7.10
C PHE A 222 -6.54 17.14 6.80
N GLU A 223 -5.44 17.61 7.37
CA GLU A 223 -4.85 18.92 7.05
C GLU A 223 -4.53 19.08 5.56
N LYS A 224 -4.27 17.95 4.88
CA LYS A 224 -3.97 17.88 3.45
C LYS A 224 -5.16 17.47 2.58
N ASN A 225 -6.37 17.31 3.16
CA ASN A 225 -7.56 16.79 2.49
C ASN A 225 -7.34 15.38 1.88
N VAL A 226 -6.61 14.53 2.55
CA VAL A 226 -6.28 13.17 2.14
C VAL A 226 -6.97 12.18 3.08
N MET A 227 -7.56 11.12 2.55
CA MET A 227 -8.18 10.05 3.33
C MET A 227 -7.10 9.04 3.79
N PRO A 228 -6.95 8.79 5.10
CA PRO A 228 -6.07 7.72 5.57
C PRO A 228 -6.65 6.35 5.23
N ALA A 229 -5.79 5.42 4.81
CA ALA A 229 -6.15 4.03 4.52
C ALA A 229 -5.32 3.08 5.38
N TRP A 230 -5.94 1.95 5.74
CA TRP A 230 -5.30 0.90 6.53
C TRP A 230 -5.50 -0.45 5.86
N ASP A 231 -4.42 -1.18 5.72
CA ASP A 231 -4.40 -2.53 5.17
C ASP A 231 -3.36 -3.37 5.93
N CYS A 232 -3.71 -4.60 6.30
CA CYS A 232 -2.76 -5.46 7.02
C CYS A 232 -3.02 -6.95 6.75
N ASP A 233 -2.05 -7.79 7.07
CA ASP A 233 -2.25 -9.24 7.12
C ASP A 233 -3.42 -9.58 8.05
N LYS A 234 -4.31 -10.47 7.62
CA LYS A 234 -5.48 -10.91 8.38
C LYS A 234 -5.12 -11.43 9.78
N ASN A 235 -3.94 -12.04 9.90
CA ASN A 235 -3.47 -12.64 11.16
C ASN A 235 -2.70 -11.65 12.05
N ASN A 236 -2.44 -10.41 11.57
CA ASN A 236 -1.74 -9.40 12.36
C ASN A 236 -2.69 -8.75 13.39
N LYS A 237 -2.90 -9.45 14.50
CA LYS A 237 -3.80 -9.01 15.59
C LYS A 237 -3.41 -7.65 16.17
N ALA A 238 -2.12 -7.34 16.24
CA ALA A 238 -1.65 -6.05 16.76
C ALA A 238 -2.02 -4.89 15.84
N SER A 239 -1.81 -5.04 14.53
CA SER A 239 -2.21 -4.06 13.52
C SER A 239 -3.72 -3.85 13.50
N LYS A 240 -4.51 -4.93 13.51
CA LYS A 240 -5.99 -4.88 13.58
C LYS A 240 -6.49 -4.13 14.81
N ALA A 241 -5.91 -4.44 15.99
CA ALA A 241 -6.27 -3.75 17.24
C ALA A 241 -5.92 -2.26 17.21
N LEU A 242 -4.80 -1.89 16.58
CA LEU A 242 -4.39 -0.51 16.43
C LEU A 242 -5.30 0.23 15.44
N ALA A 243 -5.62 -0.37 14.29
CA ALA A 243 -6.56 0.17 13.31
C ALA A 243 -7.89 0.54 13.98
N ASN A 244 -8.48 -0.40 14.73
CA ASN A 244 -9.75 -0.15 15.44
C ASN A 244 -9.65 1.00 16.46
N LYS A 245 -8.53 1.11 17.20
CA LYS A 245 -8.29 2.22 18.16
C LYS A 245 -8.13 3.57 17.48
N LEU A 246 -7.72 3.58 16.22
CA LEU A 246 -7.52 4.78 15.41
C LEU A 246 -8.76 5.18 14.58
N GLY A 247 -9.87 4.45 14.70
CA GLY A 247 -11.13 4.78 14.04
C GLY A 247 -11.34 4.09 12.69
N PHE A 248 -10.49 3.12 12.35
CA PHE A 248 -10.71 2.25 11.21
C PHE A 248 -11.65 1.09 11.58
N SER A 249 -12.56 0.72 10.70
CA SER A 249 -13.49 -0.40 10.89
C SER A 249 -14.06 -0.88 9.55
N ASN A 250 -15.07 -1.76 9.59
CA ASN A 250 -15.68 -2.35 8.41
C ASN A 250 -14.65 -3.01 7.51
N GLU A 251 -13.87 -3.94 8.10
CA GLU A 251 -12.85 -4.68 7.37
C GLU A 251 -13.45 -5.55 6.27
N GLU A 252 -12.80 -5.56 5.12
CA GLU A 252 -13.07 -6.48 4.02
C GLU A 252 -11.82 -7.31 3.77
N ASP A 253 -11.98 -8.63 3.85
CA ASP A 253 -10.91 -9.56 3.52
C ASP A 253 -10.78 -9.74 2.01
N TYR A 254 -9.54 -9.88 1.55
CA TYR A 254 -9.24 -10.18 0.15
C TYR A 254 -7.98 -11.05 0.04
N ALA A 255 -7.88 -11.74 -1.09
CA ALA A 255 -6.72 -12.58 -1.37
C ALA A 255 -5.60 -11.81 -2.05
N LEU A 256 -4.37 -12.17 -1.74
CA LEU A 256 -3.19 -11.87 -2.52
C LEU A 256 -2.31 -13.12 -2.65
N TYR A 257 -1.44 -13.12 -3.65
CA TYR A 257 -0.56 -14.22 -3.97
C TYR A 257 0.88 -13.76 -3.92
N VAL A 258 1.73 -14.51 -3.21
CA VAL A 258 3.16 -14.21 -3.07
C VAL A 258 4.00 -15.41 -3.51
N LEU A 259 5.23 -15.17 -3.97
CA LEU A 259 6.18 -16.25 -4.28
C LEU A 259 6.33 -17.20 -3.09
N LYS A 260 6.47 -18.50 -3.43
CA LYS A 260 6.80 -19.54 -2.44
C LYS A 260 8.25 -19.45 -2.00
#